data_651d9d3565d19a1c0d1f615c91e75f38
#
_entry.id   651d9d3565d19a1c0d1f615c91e75f38
#
_cell.length_a   1.000
_cell.length_b   1.000
_cell.length_c   1.000
_cell.angle_alpha   90.00
_cell.angle_beta   90.00
_cell.angle_gamma   90.00
#
_symmetry.space_group_name_H-M   'P 1'
#
loop_
_entity.id
_entity.type
_entity.pdbx_description
1 polymer ?
#
loop_
_entity_poly.entity_id
_entity_poly.type
_entity_poly.pdbx_seq_one_letter_code
_entity_poly.pdbx_strand_id
1 'polypeptide(L)'
;MTRLQENEIFGLVKTDIDVHTLGITTIAHLLRDCGYECYISPNEISVAVESIYKLNNFSLLQKWISDHNITRIGFSYRLDPSEAKDYFCHLFYEMKNHNLFVENGGCLRGVFFAGLPDACLLVKRELGEQVLVFPGDETPIESLQKLGVPESKFPKDLKLNSEYDNMRWAFAKDLIESETYKCITPQDHLGYIEAGKDSDSFIKRANYCKERHTLPLIRAHVGPYNPNRLEAIKEFFSWEKDLAKAHLLDILSIGSSQLTQSKFGEDWNGLPNGGGIPCLLYTSD
;
A
#
# COMPACT_ATOMS: atom_id res chain seq x y z
N MET A 1 9.74 -15.06 -19.31
CA MET A 1 8.48 -14.32 -19.63
C MET A 1 8.44 -14.00 -21.12
N THR A 2 7.32 -14.23 -21.81
CA THR A 2 7.21 -13.92 -23.24
C THR A 2 7.19 -12.41 -23.48
N ARG A 3 7.78 -11.97 -24.61
CA ARG A 3 7.79 -10.54 -25.01
C ARG A 3 6.36 -10.01 -25.09
N LEU A 4 6.15 -8.77 -24.66
CA LEU A 4 4.84 -8.11 -24.70
C LEU A 4 4.35 -8.00 -26.16
N GLN A 5 3.11 -8.38 -26.39
CA GLN A 5 2.46 -8.28 -27.71
C GLN A 5 1.55 -7.04 -27.76
N GLU A 6 1.13 -6.64 -28.95
CA GLU A 6 0.28 -5.45 -29.11
C GLU A 6 -1.09 -5.59 -28.44
N ASN A 7 -1.63 -6.80 -28.41
CA ASN A 7 -2.98 -7.11 -27.92
C ASN A 7 -2.95 -7.77 -26.54
N GLU A 8 -2.04 -7.34 -25.65
CA GLU A 8 -2.06 -7.83 -24.28
C GLU A 8 -3.20 -7.19 -23.48
N ILE A 9 -3.85 -8.01 -22.66
CA ILE A 9 -4.89 -7.59 -21.72
C ILE A 9 -4.41 -7.94 -20.33
N PHE A 10 -4.39 -6.93 -19.46
CA PHE A 10 -3.89 -7.06 -18.11
C PHE A 10 -5.02 -7.27 -17.13
N GLY A 11 -4.91 -8.27 -16.28
CA GLY A 11 -5.73 -8.45 -15.08
C GLY A 11 -4.90 -8.13 -13.84
N LEU A 12 -5.32 -7.17 -13.07
CA LEU A 12 -4.65 -6.77 -11.83
C LEU A 12 -5.45 -7.25 -10.62
N VAL A 13 -4.80 -8.04 -9.79
CA VAL A 13 -5.41 -8.73 -8.66
C VAL A 13 -4.75 -8.31 -7.35
N LYS A 14 -5.57 -8.18 -6.32
CA LYS A 14 -5.13 -8.02 -4.92
C LYS A 14 -6.00 -8.88 -4.00
N THR A 15 -5.58 -9.08 -2.78
CA THR A 15 -6.45 -9.64 -1.73
C THR A 15 -7.42 -8.58 -1.21
N ASP A 16 -8.55 -9.00 -0.66
CA ASP A 16 -9.51 -8.09 -0.03
C ASP A 16 -8.93 -7.44 1.23
N ILE A 17 -8.16 -8.22 1.99
CA ILE A 17 -7.47 -7.77 3.18
C ILE A 17 -6.48 -6.63 2.93
N ASP A 18 -5.88 -6.55 1.75
CA ASP A 18 -4.94 -5.48 1.41
C ASP A 18 -5.69 -4.23 0.93
N VAL A 19 -5.73 -3.21 1.78
CA VAL A 19 -6.38 -1.92 1.48
C VAL A 19 -5.54 -0.98 0.61
N HIS A 20 -4.29 -1.35 0.29
CA HIS A 20 -3.41 -0.54 -0.54
C HIS A 20 -3.81 -0.63 -2.02
N THR A 21 -4.55 0.36 -2.49
CA THR A 21 -5.08 0.39 -3.87
C THR A 21 -4.30 1.32 -4.80
N LEU A 22 -3.51 2.27 -4.25
CA LEU A 22 -2.85 3.29 -5.05
C LEU A 22 -1.93 2.69 -6.12
N GLY A 23 -1.07 1.73 -5.75
CA GLY A 23 -0.13 1.10 -6.69
C GLY A 23 -0.84 0.38 -7.83
N ILE A 24 -1.86 -0.40 -7.52
CA ILE A 24 -2.61 -1.17 -8.52
C ILE A 24 -3.40 -0.24 -9.46
N THR A 25 -3.96 0.84 -8.92
CA THR A 25 -4.71 1.83 -9.71
C THR A 25 -3.76 2.63 -10.60
N THR A 26 -2.60 3.02 -10.09
CA THR A 26 -1.59 3.77 -10.85
C THR A 26 -1.08 2.96 -12.03
N ILE A 27 -0.72 1.69 -11.82
CA ILE A 27 -0.24 0.85 -12.94
C ILE A 27 -1.35 0.54 -13.94
N ALA A 28 -2.61 0.42 -13.49
CA ALA A 28 -3.75 0.25 -14.39
C ALA A 28 -3.95 1.47 -15.30
N HIS A 29 -3.86 2.68 -14.76
CA HIS A 29 -3.95 3.91 -15.55
C HIS A 29 -2.78 4.01 -16.53
N LEU A 30 -1.56 3.79 -16.05
CA LEU A 30 -0.36 3.86 -16.86
C LEU A 30 -0.39 2.88 -18.06
N LEU A 31 -0.87 1.66 -17.86
CA LEU A 31 -1.05 0.68 -18.93
C LEU A 31 -2.13 1.09 -19.93
N ARG A 32 -3.24 1.66 -19.45
CA ARG A 32 -4.31 2.20 -20.30
C ARG A 32 -3.83 3.39 -21.14
N ASP A 33 -3.04 4.27 -20.55
CA ASP A 33 -2.43 5.41 -21.25
C ASP A 33 -1.44 4.94 -22.34
N CYS A 34 -0.83 3.77 -22.16
CA CYS A 34 -0.04 3.08 -23.20
C CYS A 34 -0.90 2.33 -24.24
N GLY A 35 -2.23 2.38 -24.17
CA GLY A 35 -3.16 1.76 -25.08
C GLY A 35 -3.42 0.27 -24.84
N TYR A 36 -3.17 -0.24 -23.64
CA TYR A 36 -3.52 -1.60 -23.25
C TYR A 36 -4.85 -1.66 -22.50
N GLU A 37 -5.61 -2.72 -22.71
CA GLU A 37 -6.75 -3.02 -21.86
C GLU A 37 -6.25 -3.54 -20.50
N CYS A 38 -6.87 -3.02 -19.42
CA CYS A 38 -6.48 -3.37 -18.07
C CYS A 38 -7.72 -3.43 -17.15
N TYR A 39 -7.92 -4.56 -16.51
CA TYR A 39 -8.99 -4.84 -15.59
C TYR A 39 -8.43 -4.97 -14.17
N ILE A 40 -9.07 -4.32 -13.20
CA ILE A 40 -8.80 -4.53 -11.78
C ILE A 40 -9.81 -5.54 -11.26
N SER A 41 -9.36 -6.52 -10.47
CA SER A 41 -10.23 -7.58 -9.94
C SER A 41 -11.39 -7.00 -9.14
N PRO A 42 -12.63 -7.48 -9.36
CA PRO A 42 -13.75 -7.19 -8.48
C PRO A 42 -13.55 -7.83 -7.11
N ASN A 43 -14.33 -7.38 -6.13
CA ASN A 43 -14.18 -7.83 -4.73
C ASN A 43 -14.28 -9.34 -4.56
N GLU A 44 -15.17 -10.00 -5.28
CA GLU A 44 -15.31 -11.46 -5.26
C GLU A 44 -14.03 -12.22 -5.62
N ILE A 45 -13.26 -11.70 -6.59
CA ILE A 45 -11.96 -12.26 -6.97
C ILE A 45 -10.92 -11.93 -5.91
N SER A 46 -10.95 -10.72 -5.33
CA SER A 46 -10.04 -10.31 -4.25
C SER A 46 -10.18 -11.20 -3.01
N VAL A 47 -11.40 -11.57 -2.65
CA VAL A 47 -11.67 -12.54 -1.58
C VAL A 47 -11.26 -13.96 -1.99
N ALA A 48 -11.52 -14.35 -3.24
CA ALA A 48 -11.21 -15.71 -3.71
C ALA A 48 -9.71 -16.01 -3.70
N VAL A 49 -8.84 -15.03 -4.01
CA VAL A 49 -7.39 -15.25 -4.07
C VAL A 49 -6.76 -15.50 -2.70
N GLU A 50 -7.40 -15.11 -1.60
CA GLU A 50 -6.94 -15.41 -0.24
C GLU A 50 -6.97 -16.91 0.10
N SER A 51 -7.77 -17.67 -0.61
CA SER A 51 -7.81 -19.14 -0.51
C SER A 51 -8.03 -19.77 -1.88
N ILE A 52 -7.15 -19.42 -2.81
CA ILE A 52 -7.24 -19.78 -4.23
C ILE A 52 -7.17 -21.30 -4.49
N TYR A 53 -6.57 -22.05 -3.58
CA TYR A 53 -6.49 -23.52 -3.61
C TYR A 53 -7.86 -24.20 -3.48
N LYS A 54 -8.91 -23.48 -3.09
CA LYS A 54 -10.28 -24.00 -3.11
C LYS A 54 -10.82 -23.95 -4.53
N LEU A 55 -11.34 -25.08 -5.01
CA LEU A 55 -11.79 -25.24 -6.39
C LEU A 55 -12.80 -24.15 -6.82
N ASN A 56 -13.75 -23.81 -5.98
CA ASN A 56 -14.72 -22.76 -6.29
C ASN A 56 -14.07 -21.39 -6.48
N ASN A 57 -13.08 -21.05 -5.65
CA ASN A 57 -12.35 -19.79 -5.72
C ASN A 57 -11.50 -19.70 -7.00
N PHE A 58 -10.82 -20.79 -7.32
CA PHE A 58 -10.05 -20.86 -8.55
C PHE A 58 -10.95 -20.75 -9.78
N SER A 59 -12.12 -21.41 -9.77
CA SER A 59 -13.09 -21.34 -10.88
C SER A 59 -13.61 -19.90 -11.09
N LEU A 60 -13.77 -19.10 -10.04
CA LEU A 60 -14.11 -17.67 -10.17
C LEU A 60 -13.01 -16.89 -10.89
N LEU A 61 -11.77 -17.07 -10.47
CA LEU A 61 -10.62 -16.43 -11.11
C LEU A 61 -10.50 -16.87 -12.58
N GLN A 62 -10.60 -18.17 -12.86
CA GLN A 62 -10.53 -18.71 -14.21
C GLN A 62 -11.62 -18.14 -15.11
N LYS A 63 -12.83 -18.03 -14.61
CA LYS A 63 -13.94 -17.41 -15.29
C LYS A 63 -13.67 -15.95 -15.61
N TRP A 64 -13.19 -15.17 -14.63
CA TRP A 64 -12.86 -13.76 -14.82
C TRP A 64 -11.76 -13.57 -15.86
N ILE A 65 -10.71 -14.41 -15.84
CA ILE A 65 -9.66 -14.42 -16.87
C ILE A 65 -10.26 -14.65 -18.25
N SER A 66 -11.13 -15.65 -18.39
CA SER A 66 -11.76 -16.01 -19.65
C SER A 66 -12.73 -14.95 -20.17
N ASP A 67 -13.59 -14.41 -19.29
CA ASP A 67 -14.61 -13.41 -19.64
C ASP A 67 -13.98 -12.11 -20.18
N HIS A 68 -12.77 -11.76 -19.70
CA HIS A 68 -12.05 -10.55 -20.11
C HIS A 68 -10.88 -10.82 -21.07
N ASN A 69 -10.68 -12.06 -21.49
CA ASN A 69 -9.56 -12.47 -22.34
C ASN A 69 -8.20 -12.03 -21.80
N ILE A 70 -8.01 -12.10 -20.47
CA ILE A 70 -6.80 -11.64 -19.80
C ILE A 70 -5.62 -12.50 -20.22
N THR A 71 -4.53 -11.85 -20.64
CA THR A 71 -3.30 -12.51 -21.09
C THR A 71 -2.14 -12.35 -20.12
N ARG A 72 -2.23 -11.40 -19.16
CA ARG A 72 -1.24 -11.18 -18.11
C ARG A 72 -1.88 -10.88 -16.79
N ILE A 73 -1.38 -11.52 -15.74
CA ILE A 73 -1.87 -11.27 -14.37
C ILE A 73 -0.79 -10.51 -13.58
N GLY A 74 -1.19 -9.41 -12.98
CA GLY A 74 -0.43 -8.70 -11.94
C GLY A 74 -1.07 -8.91 -10.58
N PHE A 75 -0.29 -9.27 -9.58
CA PHE A 75 -0.75 -9.41 -8.21
C PHE A 75 -0.04 -8.41 -7.30
N SER A 76 -0.80 -7.70 -6.48
CA SER A 76 -0.27 -6.73 -5.52
C SER A 76 -0.63 -7.10 -4.09
N TYR A 77 0.39 -7.07 -3.20
CA TYR A 77 0.20 -7.25 -1.76
C TYR A 77 1.30 -6.54 -0.98
N ARG A 78 0.92 -5.73 0.01
CA ARG A 78 1.83 -4.84 0.73
C ARG A 78 1.76 -4.93 2.26
N LEU A 79 1.24 -6.01 2.79
CA LEU A 79 1.22 -6.26 4.24
C LEU A 79 2.42 -7.14 4.62
N ASP A 80 2.20 -8.36 5.08
CA ASP A 80 3.27 -9.25 5.50
C ASP A 80 4.02 -9.90 4.32
N PRO A 81 5.37 -9.88 4.29
CA PRO A 81 6.15 -10.48 3.19
C PRO A 81 5.99 -11.99 3.02
N SER A 82 5.80 -12.73 4.11
CA SER A 82 5.63 -14.19 4.06
C SER A 82 4.25 -14.55 3.50
N GLU A 83 3.20 -13.89 3.98
CA GLU A 83 1.86 -14.05 3.44
C GLU A 83 1.79 -13.64 1.96
N ALA A 84 2.45 -12.54 1.59
CA ALA A 84 2.56 -12.09 0.20
C ALA A 84 3.10 -13.19 -0.72
N LYS A 85 4.21 -13.82 -0.31
CA LYS A 85 4.80 -14.94 -1.02
C LYS A 85 3.82 -16.11 -1.08
N ASP A 86 3.18 -16.47 0.03
CA ASP A 86 2.28 -17.61 0.08
C ASP A 86 1.05 -17.40 -0.82
N TYR A 87 0.38 -16.25 -0.76
CA TYR A 87 -0.75 -15.94 -1.64
C TYR A 87 -0.36 -15.98 -3.11
N PHE A 88 0.74 -15.33 -3.45
CA PHE A 88 1.17 -15.27 -4.86
C PHE A 88 1.66 -16.61 -5.40
N CYS A 89 2.43 -17.37 -4.61
CA CYS A 89 2.88 -18.69 -5.02
C CYS A 89 1.72 -19.68 -5.17
N HIS A 90 0.75 -19.67 -4.26
CA HIS A 90 -0.47 -20.48 -4.42
C HIS A 90 -1.21 -20.08 -5.71
N LEU A 91 -1.41 -18.81 -5.96
CA LEU A 91 -2.02 -18.30 -7.19
C LEU A 91 -1.26 -18.80 -8.43
N PHE A 92 0.06 -18.66 -8.44
CA PHE A 92 0.91 -19.08 -9.55
C PHE A 92 0.81 -20.59 -9.81
N TYR A 93 0.92 -21.41 -8.75
CA TYR A 93 0.86 -22.85 -8.89
C TYR A 93 -0.53 -23.34 -9.31
N GLU A 94 -1.61 -22.75 -8.82
CA GLU A 94 -2.96 -23.08 -9.26
C GLU A 94 -3.17 -22.74 -10.75
N MET A 95 -2.72 -21.56 -11.20
CA MET A 95 -2.75 -21.23 -12.63
C MET A 95 -1.95 -22.21 -13.47
N LYS A 96 -0.81 -22.68 -12.97
CA LYS A 96 0.04 -23.67 -13.67
C LYS A 96 -0.60 -25.05 -13.70
N ASN A 97 -1.12 -25.53 -12.58
CA ASN A 97 -1.77 -26.83 -12.44
C ASN A 97 -3.00 -26.97 -13.32
N HIS A 98 -3.70 -25.84 -13.55
CA HIS A 98 -4.87 -25.79 -14.41
C HIS A 98 -4.56 -25.38 -15.86
N ASN A 99 -3.29 -25.42 -16.28
CA ASN A 99 -2.83 -25.18 -17.64
C ASN A 99 -3.23 -23.80 -18.20
N LEU A 100 -3.28 -22.76 -17.37
CA LEU A 100 -3.66 -21.42 -17.86
C LEU A 100 -2.57 -20.72 -18.66
N PHE A 101 -1.31 -21.17 -18.58
CA PHE A 101 -0.21 -20.58 -19.34
C PHE A 101 -0.16 -21.08 -20.79
N VAL A 102 0.31 -20.22 -21.71
CA VAL A 102 0.37 -20.51 -23.14
C VAL A 102 1.23 -21.73 -23.47
N GLU A 103 2.27 -22.00 -22.71
CA GLU A 103 3.12 -23.18 -22.82
C GLU A 103 2.37 -24.50 -22.61
N ASN A 104 1.25 -24.43 -21.90
CA ASN A 104 0.36 -25.58 -21.61
C ASN A 104 -0.98 -25.47 -22.35
N GLY A 105 -1.08 -24.59 -23.35
CA GLY A 105 -2.30 -24.40 -24.15
C GLY A 105 -3.31 -23.38 -23.59
N GLY A 106 -2.98 -22.67 -22.54
CA GLY A 106 -3.82 -21.62 -21.97
C GLY A 106 -3.64 -20.25 -22.63
N CYS A 107 -4.16 -19.19 -21.97
CA CYS A 107 -4.14 -17.83 -22.49
C CYS A 107 -3.10 -16.91 -21.82
N LEU A 108 -2.60 -17.24 -20.64
CA LEU A 108 -1.70 -16.39 -19.88
C LEU A 108 -0.27 -16.45 -20.43
N ARG A 109 0.28 -15.30 -20.77
CA ARG A 109 1.64 -15.12 -21.31
C ARG A 109 2.64 -14.70 -20.25
N GLY A 110 2.17 -14.34 -19.07
CA GLY A 110 3.04 -14.01 -17.96
C GLY A 110 2.30 -13.47 -16.73
N VAL A 111 3.05 -13.48 -15.64
CA VAL A 111 2.59 -12.98 -14.36
C VAL A 111 3.64 -12.08 -13.75
N PHE A 112 3.22 -11.13 -12.92
CA PHE A 112 4.11 -10.28 -12.17
C PHE A 112 3.56 -10.03 -10.77
N PHE A 113 4.45 -9.76 -9.85
CA PHE A 113 4.17 -9.48 -8.45
C PHE A 113 4.66 -8.09 -8.08
N ALA A 114 3.85 -7.33 -7.36
CA ALA A 114 4.22 -6.04 -6.78
C ALA A 114 3.99 -6.08 -5.26
N GLY A 115 5.01 -5.74 -4.49
CA GLY A 115 4.93 -5.80 -3.03
C GLY A 115 6.12 -5.14 -2.33
N LEU A 116 6.25 -5.40 -1.04
CA LEU A 116 7.41 -4.94 -0.28
C LEU A 116 8.71 -5.60 -0.81
N PRO A 117 9.88 -4.95 -0.67
CA PRO A 117 11.16 -5.51 -1.13
C PRO A 117 11.42 -6.93 -0.64
N ASP A 118 11.17 -7.20 0.64
CA ASP A 118 11.36 -8.52 1.23
C ASP A 118 10.41 -9.57 0.62
N ALA A 119 9.16 -9.21 0.37
CA ALA A 119 8.21 -10.06 -0.32
C ALA A 119 8.68 -10.40 -1.74
N CYS A 120 9.17 -9.39 -2.48
CA CYS A 120 9.74 -9.57 -3.81
C CYS A 120 10.94 -10.52 -3.80
N LEU A 121 11.80 -10.43 -2.80
CA LEU A 121 12.94 -11.36 -2.64
C LEU A 121 12.47 -12.79 -2.38
N LEU A 122 11.46 -12.99 -1.53
CA LEU A 122 10.90 -14.31 -1.24
C LEU A 122 10.26 -14.94 -2.48
N VAL A 123 9.42 -14.18 -3.19
CA VAL A 123 8.78 -14.61 -4.44
C VAL A 123 9.83 -14.96 -5.51
N LYS A 124 10.88 -14.14 -5.64
CA LYS A 124 11.95 -14.38 -6.61
C LYS A 124 12.77 -15.61 -6.28
N ARG A 125 13.00 -15.91 -5.00
CA ARG A 125 13.67 -17.16 -4.56
C ARG A 125 12.87 -18.40 -4.91
N GLU A 126 11.54 -18.34 -4.79
CA GLU A 126 10.65 -19.48 -5.02
C GLU A 126 10.42 -19.71 -6.53
N LEU A 127 10.13 -18.67 -7.29
CA LEU A 127 9.67 -18.79 -8.67
C LEU A 127 10.74 -18.41 -9.73
N GLY A 128 11.87 -17.86 -9.30
CA GLY A 128 12.99 -17.52 -10.20
C GLY A 128 12.58 -16.54 -11.30
N GLU A 129 13.01 -16.83 -12.53
CA GLU A 129 12.77 -15.99 -13.70
C GLU A 129 11.36 -16.16 -14.32
N GLN A 130 10.52 -17.01 -13.73
CA GLN A 130 9.15 -17.21 -14.20
C GLN A 130 8.25 -16.00 -13.91
N VAL A 131 8.67 -15.11 -13.00
CA VAL A 131 7.91 -13.96 -12.54
C VAL A 131 8.74 -12.70 -12.56
N LEU A 132 8.13 -11.56 -12.93
CA LEU A 132 8.68 -10.23 -12.67
C LEU A 132 8.20 -9.76 -11.29
N VAL A 133 9.08 -9.08 -10.57
CA VAL A 133 8.76 -8.53 -9.24
C VAL A 133 8.99 -7.03 -9.22
N PHE A 134 8.14 -6.28 -8.52
CA PHE A 134 8.17 -4.82 -8.41
C PHE A 134 8.19 -4.42 -6.94
N PRO A 135 9.35 -4.06 -6.37
CA PRO A 135 9.47 -3.62 -4.97
C PRO A 135 8.87 -2.24 -4.68
N GLY A 136 8.51 -1.49 -5.73
CA GLY A 136 7.77 -0.23 -5.60
C GLY A 136 8.65 1.01 -5.48
N ASP A 137 9.92 0.91 -5.83
CA ASP A 137 10.88 2.00 -6.00
C ASP A 137 11.08 2.40 -7.47
N GLU A 138 10.45 1.65 -8.40
CA GLU A 138 10.52 1.95 -9.81
C GLU A 138 9.75 3.23 -10.16
N THR A 139 10.36 4.03 -11.03
CA THR A 139 9.67 5.11 -11.73
C THR A 139 8.60 4.54 -12.69
N PRO A 140 7.62 5.33 -13.13
CA PRO A 140 6.65 4.90 -14.14
C PRO A 140 7.31 4.34 -15.40
N ILE A 141 8.38 4.95 -15.87
CA ILE A 141 9.12 4.50 -17.06
C ILE A 141 9.82 3.17 -16.80
N GLU A 142 10.52 3.02 -15.69
CA GLU A 142 11.16 1.76 -15.33
C GLU A 142 10.13 0.62 -15.19
N SER A 143 8.96 0.93 -14.62
CA SER A 143 7.86 -0.05 -14.54
C SER A 143 7.39 -0.50 -15.93
N LEU A 144 7.20 0.45 -16.86
CA LEU A 144 6.81 0.12 -18.24
C LEU A 144 7.90 -0.66 -18.98
N GLN A 145 9.17 -0.25 -18.85
CA GLN A 145 10.30 -0.95 -19.46
C GLN A 145 10.43 -2.37 -18.92
N LYS A 146 10.31 -2.55 -17.62
CA LYS A 146 10.35 -3.85 -16.95
C LYS A 146 9.22 -4.76 -17.34
N LEU A 147 8.02 -4.22 -17.59
CA LEU A 147 6.89 -4.96 -18.18
C LEU A 147 7.11 -5.28 -19.67
N GLY A 148 8.05 -4.63 -20.33
CA GLY A 148 8.35 -4.81 -21.75
C GLY A 148 7.45 -4.00 -22.68
N VAL A 149 6.85 -2.92 -22.19
CA VAL A 149 6.08 -1.97 -23.00
C VAL A 149 7.04 -1.26 -23.97
N PRO A 150 6.74 -1.23 -25.29
CA PRO A 150 7.55 -0.48 -26.24
C PRO A 150 7.54 1.03 -25.94
N GLU A 151 8.69 1.68 -26.04
CA GLU A 151 8.81 3.14 -25.81
C GLU A 151 7.90 3.97 -26.71
N SER A 152 7.60 3.47 -27.92
CA SER A 152 6.66 4.11 -28.85
C SER A 152 5.23 4.22 -28.34
N LYS A 153 4.87 3.43 -27.30
CA LYS A 153 3.57 3.46 -26.64
C LYS A 153 3.56 4.31 -25.36
N PHE A 154 4.70 4.84 -24.94
CA PHE A 154 4.76 5.66 -23.74
C PHE A 154 3.97 6.96 -23.94
N PRO A 155 3.19 7.39 -22.92
CA PRO A 155 2.53 8.67 -22.95
C PRO A 155 3.54 9.81 -23.22
N LYS A 156 3.18 10.76 -24.10
CA LYS A 156 4.11 11.82 -24.55
C LYS A 156 4.54 12.77 -23.43
N ASP A 157 3.73 12.89 -22.42
CA ASP A 157 3.94 13.70 -21.22
C ASP A 157 4.61 12.95 -20.07
N LEU A 158 4.87 11.66 -20.25
CA LEU A 158 5.58 10.85 -19.30
C LEU A 158 7.07 11.24 -19.31
N LYS A 159 7.44 12.15 -18.43
CA LYS A 159 8.82 12.60 -18.29
C LYS A 159 9.65 11.56 -17.53
N LEU A 160 10.89 11.38 -17.97
CA LEU A 160 11.86 10.45 -17.37
C LEU A 160 12.10 10.72 -15.87
N ASN A 161 12.16 11.98 -15.51
CA ASN A 161 12.05 12.48 -14.13
C ASN A 161 11.50 13.88 -14.23
N SER A 162 10.55 14.25 -13.41
CA SER A 162 10.16 15.63 -13.33
C SER A 162 11.35 16.43 -12.78
N GLU A 163 11.54 17.65 -13.25
CA GLU A 163 12.54 18.58 -12.70
C GLU A 163 12.39 18.70 -11.18
N TYR A 164 11.16 18.65 -10.69
CA TYR A 164 10.83 18.62 -9.28
C TYR A 164 11.41 17.38 -8.55
N ASP A 165 11.30 16.19 -9.12
CA ASP A 165 11.85 14.97 -8.50
C ASP A 165 13.38 15.02 -8.45
N ASN A 166 14.03 15.51 -9.49
CA ASN A 166 15.47 15.73 -9.49
C ASN A 166 15.91 16.72 -8.42
N MET A 167 15.19 17.84 -8.28
CA MET A 167 15.44 18.82 -7.23
C MET A 167 15.23 18.23 -5.84
N ARG A 168 14.17 17.46 -5.63
CA ARG A 168 13.86 16.80 -4.36
C ARG A 168 14.93 15.80 -3.96
N TRP A 169 15.41 14.97 -4.91
CA TRP A 169 16.50 14.04 -4.67
C TRP A 169 17.83 14.73 -4.40
N ALA A 170 18.16 15.77 -5.15
CA ALA A 170 19.35 16.56 -4.91
C ALA A 170 19.32 17.21 -3.52
N PHE A 171 18.19 17.79 -3.11
CA PHE A 171 18.00 18.37 -1.79
C PHE A 171 18.13 17.33 -0.67
N ALA A 172 17.50 16.16 -0.82
CA ALA A 172 17.60 15.10 0.17
C ALA A 172 19.03 14.59 0.31
N LYS A 173 19.75 14.45 -0.81
CA LYS A 173 21.15 14.04 -0.82
C LYS A 173 22.04 15.07 -0.12
N ASP A 174 21.85 16.36 -0.42
CA ASP A 174 22.59 17.45 0.24
C ASP A 174 22.35 17.47 1.75
N LEU A 175 21.10 17.32 2.18
CA LEU A 175 20.76 17.23 3.61
C LEU A 175 21.46 16.05 4.32
N ILE A 176 21.52 14.89 3.65
CA ILE A 176 22.17 13.70 4.21
C ILE A 176 23.69 13.88 4.27
N GLU A 177 24.29 14.36 3.18
CA GLU A 177 25.76 14.54 3.08
C GLU A 177 26.27 15.66 3.99
N SER A 178 25.55 16.78 4.09
CA SER A 178 25.91 17.92 4.96
C SER A 178 25.59 17.69 6.42
N GLU A 179 24.77 16.69 6.74
CA GLU A 179 24.23 16.44 8.09
C GLU A 179 23.52 17.65 8.71
N THR A 180 23.10 18.62 7.90
CA THR A 180 22.46 19.87 8.35
C THR A 180 21.19 19.61 9.17
N TYR A 181 20.46 18.52 8.87
CA TYR A 181 19.30 18.12 9.65
C TYR A 181 19.62 17.82 11.13
N LYS A 182 20.87 17.46 11.46
CA LYS A 182 21.30 17.21 12.83
C LYS A 182 21.51 18.53 13.62
N CYS A 183 21.65 19.64 12.91
CA CYS A 183 21.83 20.96 13.49
C CYS A 183 20.50 21.71 13.69
N ILE A 184 19.40 21.19 13.15
CA ILE A 184 18.07 21.79 13.31
C ILE A 184 17.61 21.55 14.74
N THR A 185 17.46 22.65 15.49
CA THR A 185 16.90 22.60 16.83
C THR A 185 15.38 22.72 16.78
N PRO A 186 14.66 22.34 17.84
CA PRO A 186 13.22 22.57 17.90
C PRO A 186 12.80 24.02 17.65
N GLN A 187 13.66 24.99 17.95
CA GLN A 187 13.40 26.41 17.72
C GLN A 187 13.43 26.82 16.24
N ASP A 188 14.19 26.07 15.42
CA ASP A 188 14.30 26.32 13.98
C ASP A 188 13.11 25.77 13.20
N HIS A 189 12.25 24.98 13.84
CA HIS A 189 11.05 24.46 13.22
C HIS A 189 10.04 25.57 12.95
N LEU A 190 9.56 25.64 11.72
CA LEU A 190 8.45 26.49 11.34
C LEU A 190 7.24 26.11 12.20
N GLY A 191 6.76 27.03 13.05
CA GLY A 191 5.68 26.77 14.00
C GLY A 191 6.12 26.19 15.36
N TYR A 192 7.41 25.91 15.55
CA TYR A 192 7.97 25.68 16.88
C TYR A 192 8.24 27.03 17.56
N ILE A 193 7.22 27.71 17.73
CA ILE A 193 7.31 29.05 18.23
C ILE A 193 7.33 28.91 19.74
N GLU A 194 8.06 29.72 20.40
CA GLU A 194 7.88 30.30 21.75
C GLU A 194 6.90 29.60 22.72
N ALA A 195 6.16 28.54 22.27
CA ALA A 195 5.39 27.67 23.16
C ALA A 195 6.32 27.00 24.17
N GLY A 196 7.60 27.30 24.00
CA GLY A 196 8.66 27.14 24.97
C GLY A 196 9.33 25.77 24.88
N LYS A 197 10.63 25.79 25.10
CA LYS A 197 11.43 24.60 25.37
C LYS A 197 10.83 23.76 26.49
N ASP A 198 10.12 24.39 27.38
CA ASP A 198 9.62 23.82 28.62
C ASP A 198 8.12 23.50 28.57
N SER A 199 7.48 23.68 27.41
CA SER A 199 6.09 23.27 27.26
C SER A 199 6.01 21.78 26.96
N ASP A 200 6.38 20.98 27.92
CA ASP A 200 6.30 19.54 27.85
C ASP A 200 4.89 19.01 27.73
N SER A 201 3.91 19.93 27.90
CA SER A 201 2.52 19.59 27.81
C SER A 201 1.95 19.96 26.45
N PHE A 202 1.45 18.96 25.75
CA PHE A 202 0.65 19.13 24.53
C PHE A 202 -0.48 20.18 24.74
N ILE A 203 -1.12 20.19 25.91
CA ILE A 203 -2.17 21.14 26.29
C ILE A 203 -1.68 22.58 26.24
N LYS A 204 -0.48 22.86 26.74
CA LYS A 204 0.10 24.21 26.70
C LYS A 204 0.33 24.67 25.25
N ARG A 205 0.85 23.78 24.40
CA ARG A 205 1.05 24.10 22.97
C ARG A 205 -0.26 24.34 22.25
N ALA A 206 -1.26 23.50 22.52
CA ALA A 206 -2.58 23.64 21.90
C ALA A 206 -3.25 24.95 22.32
N ASN A 207 -3.18 25.34 23.61
CA ASN A 207 -3.67 26.63 24.10
C ASN A 207 -2.95 27.80 23.43
N TYR A 208 -1.63 27.75 23.36
CA TYR A 208 -0.82 28.78 22.70
C TYR A 208 -1.23 28.97 21.23
N CYS A 209 -1.40 27.88 20.49
CA CYS A 209 -1.86 27.92 19.09
C CYS A 209 -3.29 28.50 19.00
N LYS A 210 -4.17 28.13 19.91
CA LYS A 210 -5.56 28.59 19.96
C LYS A 210 -5.64 30.10 20.21
N GLU A 211 -4.87 30.62 21.17
CA GLU A 211 -4.80 32.04 21.49
C GLU A 211 -4.33 32.90 20.29
N ARG A 212 -3.54 32.29 19.38
CA ARG A 212 -3.02 32.93 18.17
C ARG A 212 -3.81 32.61 16.92
N HIS A 213 -4.96 31.99 17.05
CA HIS A 213 -5.79 31.56 15.92
C HIS A 213 -5.08 30.64 14.91
N THR A 214 -4.01 29.96 15.35
CA THR A 214 -3.37 28.89 14.59
C THR A 214 -3.86 27.57 15.14
N LEU A 215 -4.80 26.94 14.43
CA LEU A 215 -5.40 25.68 14.87
C LEU A 215 -4.41 24.52 14.65
N PRO A 216 -3.98 23.82 15.69
CA PRO A 216 -3.25 22.58 15.51
C PRO A 216 -4.19 21.50 15.03
N LEU A 217 -3.85 20.82 13.93
CA LEU A 217 -4.49 19.57 13.58
C LEU A 217 -4.01 18.50 14.55
N ILE A 218 -4.88 18.09 15.46
CA ILE A 218 -4.57 17.02 16.41
C ILE A 218 -4.89 15.69 15.74
N ARG A 219 -3.82 14.95 15.45
CA ARG A 219 -3.92 13.54 15.07
C ARG A 219 -3.41 12.71 16.23
N ALA A 220 -4.31 11.99 16.87
CA ALA A 220 -3.94 10.95 17.81
C ALA A 220 -4.12 9.59 17.13
N HIS A 221 -3.15 8.72 17.33
CA HIS A 221 -3.20 7.35 16.86
C HIS A 221 -3.13 6.44 18.07
N VAL A 222 -3.96 5.40 18.08
CA VAL A 222 -3.78 4.31 19.05
C VAL A 222 -2.47 3.63 18.66
N GLY A 223 -1.42 3.98 19.37
CA GLY A 223 -0.08 3.53 19.07
C GLY A 223 0.28 2.23 19.78
N PRO A 224 1.41 1.62 19.40
CA PRO A 224 1.95 0.43 20.02
C PRO A 224 2.60 0.70 21.40
N TYR A 225 2.28 1.82 22.04
CA TYR A 225 2.91 2.22 23.30
C TYR A 225 2.46 1.38 24.49
N ASN A 226 1.22 0.89 24.46
CA ASN A 226 0.72 -0.03 25.47
C ASN A 226 0.58 -1.42 24.85
N PRO A 227 1.28 -2.44 25.39
CA PRO A 227 1.19 -3.82 24.87
C PRO A 227 -0.20 -4.43 25.09
N ASN A 228 -1.00 -3.87 26.02
CA ASN A 228 -2.38 -4.26 26.21
C ASN A 228 -3.29 -3.36 25.35
N ARG A 229 -3.83 -3.93 24.27
CA ARG A 229 -4.66 -3.22 23.29
C ARG A 229 -5.93 -2.60 23.88
N LEU A 230 -6.59 -3.28 24.83
CA LEU A 230 -7.81 -2.75 25.45
C LEU A 230 -7.49 -1.55 26.35
N GLU A 231 -6.36 -1.58 27.01
CA GLU A 231 -5.88 -0.43 27.78
C GLU A 231 -5.44 0.70 26.88
N ALA A 232 -4.73 0.43 25.78
CA ALA A 232 -4.36 1.42 24.77
C ALA A 232 -5.59 2.15 24.20
N ILE A 233 -6.65 1.44 23.91
CA ILE A 233 -7.91 2.02 23.44
C ILE A 233 -8.57 2.88 24.52
N LYS A 234 -8.64 2.40 25.75
CA LYS A 234 -9.20 3.17 26.87
C LYS A 234 -8.41 4.44 27.15
N GLU A 235 -7.09 4.35 27.13
CA GLU A 235 -6.18 5.46 27.30
C GLU A 235 -6.36 6.51 26.19
N PHE A 236 -6.44 6.07 24.94
CA PHE A 236 -6.72 6.93 23.80
C PHE A 236 -8.04 7.70 23.97
N PHE A 237 -9.14 7.01 24.27
CA PHE A 237 -10.43 7.68 24.50
C PHE A 237 -10.42 8.60 25.72
N SER A 238 -9.66 8.27 26.75
CA SER A 238 -9.49 9.16 27.91
C SER A 238 -8.81 10.47 27.51
N TRP A 239 -7.76 10.40 26.70
CA TRP A 239 -7.08 11.58 26.17
C TRP A 239 -8.00 12.45 25.32
N GLU A 240 -8.71 11.83 24.38
CA GLU A 240 -9.64 12.54 23.51
C GLU A 240 -10.75 13.24 24.31
N LYS A 241 -11.26 12.57 25.32
CA LYS A 241 -12.25 13.15 26.22
C LYS A 241 -11.71 14.36 27.00
N ASP A 242 -10.49 14.28 27.47
CA ASP A 242 -9.86 15.37 28.21
C ASP A 242 -9.53 16.55 27.29
N LEU A 243 -9.07 16.29 26.06
CA LEU A 243 -8.88 17.32 25.04
C LEU A 243 -10.20 17.99 24.63
N ALA A 244 -11.25 17.21 24.44
CA ALA A 244 -12.58 17.73 24.12
C ALA A 244 -13.14 18.61 25.26
N LYS A 245 -13.00 18.20 26.51
CA LYS A 245 -13.40 19.01 27.69
C LYS A 245 -12.60 20.30 27.79
N ALA A 246 -11.34 20.28 27.40
CA ALA A 246 -10.50 21.48 27.38
C ALA A 246 -10.77 22.37 26.15
N HIS A 247 -11.70 22.01 25.28
CA HIS A 247 -11.99 22.67 24.00
C HIS A 247 -10.75 22.78 23.08
N LEU A 248 -9.89 21.75 23.10
CA LEU A 248 -8.67 21.70 22.31
C LEU A 248 -8.76 20.70 21.15
N LEU A 249 -9.85 19.96 21.05
CA LEU A 249 -10.10 19.00 19.99
C LEU A 249 -11.01 19.63 18.94
N ASP A 250 -10.46 19.85 17.75
CA ASP A 250 -11.23 20.37 16.61
C ASP A 250 -11.63 19.24 15.65
N ILE A 251 -10.74 18.27 15.46
CA ILE A 251 -10.96 17.11 14.58
C ILE A 251 -10.40 15.86 15.25
N LEU A 252 -11.26 14.87 15.44
CA LEU A 252 -10.85 13.52 15.81
C LEU A 252 -10.54 12.73 14.54
N SER A 253 -9.30 12.30 14.38
CA SER A 253 -8.88 11.42 13.28
C SER A 253 -8.47 10.06 13.83
N ILE A 254 -9.23 9.05 13.49
CA ILE A 254 -8.89 7.66 13.84
C ILE A 254 -8.27 7.01 12.62
N GLY A 255 -6.95 6.77 12.68
CA GLY A 255 -6.22 6.09 11.61
C GLY A 255 -6.35 4.58 11.73
N SER A 256 -7.20 3.98 10.92
CA SER A 256 -7.38 2.51 10.89
C SER A 256 -6.10 1.77 10.48
N SER A 257 -5.31 2.34 9.57
CA SER A 257 -4.10 1.70 9.03
C SER A 257 -3.03 1.43 10.09
N GLN A 258 -2.92 2.23 11.13
CA GLN A 258 -1.92 2.01 12.18
C GLN A 258 -2.33 0.93 13.18
N LEU A 259 -3.60 0.79 13.45
CA LEU A 259 -4.14 -0.30 14.27
C LEU A 259 -3.92 -1.66 13.59
N THR A 260 -3.87 -1.67 12.28
CA THR A 260 -3.77 -2.87 11.47
C THR A 260 -2.35 -3.26 11.10
N GLN A 261 -1.45 -2.30 11.04
CA GLN A 261 -0.01 -2.52 10.80
C GLN A 261 0.78 -2.70 12.10
N SER A 262 0.14 -2.51 13.25
CA SER A 262 0.78 -2.79 14.54
C SER A 262 0.72 -4.29 14.83
N LYS A 263 1.67 -4.78 15.61
CA LYS A 263 1.67 -6.16 16.15
C LYS A 263 0.39 -6.55 16.90
N PHE A 264 -0.53 -5.63 17.11
CA PHE A 264 -1.87 -5.93 17.60
C PHE A 264 -2.77 -6.60 16.57
N GLY A 265 -2.47 -6.48 15.28
CA GLY A 265 -3.23 -7.14 14.22
C GLY A 265 -3.17 -8.66 14.31
N GLU A 266 -2.05 -9.20 14.73
CA GLU A 266 -1.83 -10.65 14.88
C GLU A 266 -2.71 -11.26 15.99
N ASP A 267 -3.04 -10.50 17.03
CA ASP A 267 -3.81 -10.96 18.18
C ASP A 267 -5.33 -10.86 17.99
N TRP A 268 -5.80 -10.24 16.93
CA TRP A 268 -7.23 -10.09 16.66
C TRP A 268 -7.75 -11.28 15.84
N ASN A 269 -7.90 -12.42 16.50
CA ASN A 269 -8.40 -13.64 15.88
C ASN A 269 -9.71 -13.42 15.12
N GLY A 270 -9.68 -13.74 13.83
CA GLY A 270 -10.86 -13.69 12.95
C GLY A 270 -11.20 -12.32 12.38
N LEU A 271 -10.40 -11.30 12.67
CA LEU A 271 -10.55 -10.00 12.01
C LEU A 271 -9.45 -9.84 10.96
N PRO A 272 -9.81 -9.47 9.72
CA PRO A 272 -8.81 -9.18 8.71
C PRO A 272 -7.95 -7.99 9.19
N ASN A 273 -6.63 -8.11 9.00
CA ASN A 273 -5.71 -7.01 9.24
C ASN A 273 -6.19 -5.81 8.42
N GLY A 274 -6.74 -4.81 9.02
CA GLY A 274 -7.14 -3.59 8.35
C GLY A 274 -8.63 -3.28 8.30
N GLY A 275 -9.50 -4.26 8.35
CA GLY A 275 -10.93 -4.01 8.12
C GLY A 275 -11.81 -4.01 9.37
N GLY A 276 -11.47 -4.80 10.38
CA GLY A 276 -12.37 -5.07 11.49
C GLY A 276 -12.37 -4.05 12.63
N ILE A 277 -11.25 -3.36 12.83
CA ILE A 277 -11.09 -2.44 13.95
C ILE A 277 -11.96 -1.17 13.81
N PRO A 278 -12.08 -0.54 12.65
CA PRO A 278 -12.98 0.59 12.48
C PRO A 278 -14.43 0.27 12.86
N CYS A 279 -14.91 -0.90 12.46
CA CYS A 279 -16.28 -1.32 12.78
C CYS A 279 -16.52 -1.45 14.30
N LEU A 280 -15.55 -1.96 15.04
CA LEU A 280 -15.64 -2.07 16.50
C LEU A 280 -15.59 -0.71 17.20
N LEU A 281 -14.83 0.25 16.65
CA LEU A 281 -14.74 1.59 17.19
C LEU A 281 -15.97 2.44 16.87
N TYR A 282 -16.61 2.22 15.71
CA TYR A 282 -17.81 2.96 15.29
C TYR A 282 -19.11 2.34 15.79
N THR A 283 -19.12 1.09 16.21
CA THR A 283 -20.33 0.39 16.70
C THR A 283 -20.41 0.30 18.23
N SER A 284 -19.41 0.76 18.96
CA SER A 284 -19.48 0.89 20.41
C SER A 284 -20.09 2.25 20.78
N ASP A 285 -21.40 2.31 20.89
CA ASP A 285 -22.14 3.39 21.56
C ASP A 285 -21.77 3.49 23.04
#